data_3c3f93022a77c4343949e2cfddbccab1
#
_entry.id   3c3f93022a77c4343949e2cfddbccab1
#
_cell.length_a   1.000
_cell.length_b   1.000
_cell.length_c   1.000
_cell.angle_alpha   90.00
_cell.angle_beta   90.00
_cell.angle_gamma   90.00
#
_symmetry.space_group_name_H-M   'P 1'
#
loop_
_entity.id
_entity.type
_entity.pdbx_description
1 polymer ?
#
loop_
_entity_poly.entity_id
_entity_poly.type
_entity_poly.pdbx_seq_one_letter_code
_entity_poly.pdbx_strand_id
1 'polypeptide(L)'
;MEKKIKSFSALTIFIIIIATITALCLTGSKDLSSVKDVKMTKNSINSISLSWKEVKKADGYYVYNLDNNANKYVKLGESKGNENCKFDIKNIPSASVYKIKVLAYRSFMNKEYLSKKAKEYTFYSNPSKPVLNAFSGGKGVLSMEWDDQDNLAGYDIQYSKNSDFSEYKNEQISDGATRNFSVKDLSVGEVYYTRVRSYMVVDKKTIYSEWSDTCQATIYDRDINIGKVDPTKPMIAFSFDDGPAYDYNGSNSTKRILDVLEKYNARATFFMVGERVKNETKHLLDKEIQLGCELGNHTYSHNHYGSQVTASDISKASKQIEKISGKAPTMFRCPGGSITPAIRKECKKEGMPLAYWSVDTEDWRSKDAGKVYKNITKYAYDGSIVLMHDIYPSTADAVEKVVPELIAKGYQIVTVSELIAAKTGDNPKPGNQYVDYKTINNNTH
;
A
#
# COMPACT_ATOMS: atom_id res chain seq x y z
N MET A 1 -101.02 9.88 25.06
CA MET A 1 -99.85 10.58 24.52
C MET A 1 -98.66 9.56 24.57
N GLU A 2 -98.46 8.76 23.55
CA GLU A 2 -97.36 7.80 23.49
C GLU A 2 -96.19 8.39 22.74
N LYS A 3 -95.08 8.44 23.40
CA LYS A 3 -93.77 8.87 22.78
C LYS A 3 -93.21 7.75 21.93
N LYS A 4 -93.24 7.89 20.61
CA LYS A 4 -92.52 7.01 19.69
C LYS A 4 -91.00 7.30 19.88
N ILE A 5 -90.32 6.36 20.50
CA ILE A 5 -88.89 6.30 20.49
C ILE A 5 -88.47 5.68 19.16
N LYS A 6 -87.86 6.44 18.26
CA LYS A 6 -87.26 5.88 17.04
C LYS A 6 -86.01 5.08 17.44
N SER A 7 -86.12 3.75 17.37
CA SER A 7 -84.93 2.88 17.48
C SER A 7 -84.06 3.04 16.21
N PHE A 8 -82.89 3.64 16.34
CA PHE A 8 -81.90 3.49 15.29
C PHE A 8 -81.46 2.05 15.25
N SER A 9 -81.54 1.42 14.10
CA SER A 9 -81.20 0.02 13.94
C SER A 9 -79.62 -0.12 14.19
N ALA A 10 -79.28 -1.21 14.85
CA ALA A 10 -77.88 -1.55 15.11
C ALA A 10 -76.97 -1.49 13.84
N LEU A 11 -77.59 -1.71 12.68
CA LEU A 11 -76.95 -1.64 11.36
C LEU A 11 -76.56 -0.23 11.00
N THR A 12 -77.37 0.81 11.35
CA THR A 12 -77.06 2.21 11.05
C THR A 12 -75.93 2.75 11.95
N ILE A 13 -75.90 2.30 13.22
CA ILE A 13 -74.78 2.62 14.12
C ILE A 13 -73.50 1.94 13.65
N PHE A 14 -73.56 0.68 13.19
CA PHE A 14 -72.40 -0.04 12.67
C PHE A 14 -71.83 0.59 11.39
N ILE A 15 -72.67 1.05 10.47
CA ILE A 15 -72.24 1.76 9.24
C ILE A 15 -71.61 3.12 9.57
N ILE A 16 -72.13 3.87 10.56
CA ILE A 16 -71.57 5.14 10.99
C ILE A 16 -70.19 4.91 11.67
N ILE A 17 -70.07 3.87 12.48
CA ILE A 17 -68.80 3.49 13.14
C ILE A 17 -67.77 3.07 12.11
N ILE A 18 -68.11 2.24 11.10
CA ILE A 18 -67.19 1.85 10.01
C ILE A 18 -66.80 3.07 9.15
N ALA A 19 -67.77 3.96 8.83
CA ALA A 19 -67.49 5.18 8.06
C ALA A 19 -66.57 6.16 8.82
N THR A 20 -66.72 6.29 10.16
CA THR A 20 -65.88 7.12 11.00
C THR A 20 -64.48 6.52 11.18
N ILE A 21 -64.37 5.19 11.35
CA ILE A 21 -63.10 4.49 11.44
C ILE A 21 -62.35 4.57 10.10
N THR A 22 -63.03 4.38 8.95
CA THR A 22 -62.39 4.53 7.63
C THR A 22 -62.02 5.98 7.34
N ALA A 23 -62.83 6.95 7.75
CA ALA A 23 -62.50 8.38 7.62
C ALA A 23 -61.31 8.78 8.51
N LEU A 24 -61.26 8.31 9.77
CA LEU A 24 -60.09 8.48 10.65
C LEU A 24 -58.84 7.79 10.13
N CYS A 25 -58.96 6.56 9.58
CA CYS A 25 -57.83 5.87 8.94
C CYS A 25 -57.36 6.57 7.67
N LEU A 26 -58.28 7.12 6.83
CA LEU A 26 -57.95 7.81 5.60
C LEU A 26 -57.31 9.18 5.83
N THR A 27 -57.68 9.89 6.89
CA THR A 27 -57.09 11.16 7.24
C THR A 27 -55.73 11.03 7.99
N GLY A 28 -55.54 9.88 8.68
CA GLY A 28 -54.30 9.62 9.42
C GLY A 28 -53.13 9.10 8.59
N SER A 29 -53.37 8.68 7.33
CA SER A 29 -52.32 8.05 6.49
C SER A 29 -51.62 9.00 5.53
N LYS A 30 -52.11 10.20 5.31
CA LYS A 30 -51.60 11.13 4.26
C LYS A 30 -50.49 12.07 4.68
N ASP A 31 -50.23 12.28 5.94
CA ASP A 31 -49.25 13.29 6.39
C ASP A 31 -48.20 12.75 7.34
N LEU A 32 -47.18 12.10 6.73
CA LEU A 32 -45.91 11.91 7.41
C LEU A 32 -45.13 13.22 7.42
N SER A 33 -44.75 13.65 8.61
CA SER A 33 -43.83 14.79 8.74
C SER A 33 -42.46 14.50 8.14
N SER A 34 -41.78 15.54 7.65
CA SER A 34 -40.40 15.37 7.15
C SER A 34 -39.47 14.95 8.29
N VAL A 35 -38.51 14.12 7.95
CA VAL A 35 -37.43 13.74 8.85
C VAL A 35 -36.61 14.98 9.19
N LYS A 36 -36.32 15.20 10.48
CA LYS A 36 -35.55 16.33 10.99
C LYS A 36 -34.31 15.89 11.73
N ASP A 37 -33.36 16.82 11.87
CA ASP A 37 -32.16 16.67 12.68
C ASP A 37 -31.32 15.46 12.26
N VAL A 38 -31.24 15.20 10.94
CA VAL A 38 -30.31 14.19 10.41
C VAL A 38 -28.88 14.67 10.66
N LYS A 39 -28.12 13.88 11.38
CA LYS A 39 -26.73 14.19 11.77
C LYS A 39 -25.84 12.98 11.68
N MET A 40 -24.57 13.20 11.41
CA MET A 40 -23.52 12.20 11.52
C MET A 40 -23.14 12.04 12.99
N THR A 41 -23.20 10.81 13.49
CA THR A 41 -22.86 10.46 14.88
C THR A 41 -21.48 9.88 15.00
N LYS A 42 -21.01 9.23 13.92
CA LYS A 42 -19.66 8.67 13.80
C LYS A 42 -19.27 8.62 12.33
N ASN A 43 -17.99 8.82 12.04
CA ASN A 43 -17.40 8.55 10.73
C ASN A 43 -16.02 7.91 10.90
N SER A 44 -15.62 7.20 9.86
CA SER A 44 -14.30 6.57 9.74
C SER A 44 -13.85 6.66 8.29
N ILE A 45 -12.73 6.04 7.97
CA ILE A 45 -12.23 5.96 6.59
C ILE A 45 -13.14 5.14 5.65
N ASN A 46 -14.00 4.27 6.18
CA ASN A 46 -14.82 3.35 5.40
C ASN A 46 -16.29 3.25 5.85
N SER A 47 -16.73 4.13 6.74
CA SER A 47 -18.12 4.12 7.23
C SER A 47 -18.59 5.46 7.76
N ILE A 48 -19.90 5.69 7.68
CA ILE A 48 -20.61 6.85 8.23
C ILE A 48 -21.82 6.34 8.99
N SER A 49 -21.99 6.74 10.25
CA SER A 49 -23.17 6.46 11.05
C SER A 49 -24.06 7.71 11.13
N LEU A 50 -25.32 7.54 10.79
CA LEU A 50 -26.31 8.61 10.79
C LEU A 50 -27.36 8.36 11.87
N SER A 51 -27.93 9.45 12.39
CA SER A 51 -29.12 9.44 13.23
C SER A 51 -30.02 10.62 12.93
N TRP A 52 -31.31 10.50 13.29
CA TRP A 52 -32.34 11.53 13.09
C TRP A 52 -33.41 11.51 14.18
N LYS A 53 -34.34 12.46 14.15
CA LYS A 53 -35.51 12.45 15.03
C LYS A 53 -36.60 11.54 14.51
N GLU A 54 -37.24 10.82 15.43
CA GLU A 54 -38.37 9.98 15.17
C GLU A 54 -39.52 10.74 14.48
N VAL A 55 -40.14 10.08 13.50
CA VAL A 55 -41.38 10.55 12.83
C VAL A 55 -42.55 9.65 13.30
N LYS A 56 -43.46 10.24 14.07
CA LYS A 56 -44.63 9.53 14.55
C LYS A 56 -45.42 8.93 13.39
N LYS A 57 -45.92 7.71 13.57
CA LYS A 57 -46.70 6.93 12.58
C LYS A 57 -45.87 6.46 11.35
N ALA A 58 -44.59 6.61 11.30
CA ALA A 58 -43.79 5.95 10.29
C ALA A 58 -43.62 4.49 10.59
N ASP A 59 -43.51 3.64 9.57
CA ASP A 59 -43.14 2.22 9.70
C ASP A 59 -41.61 2.04 9.57
N GLY A 60 -40.92 3.08 9.10
CA GLY A 60 -39.47 3.13 8.98
C GLY A 60 -39.00 4.30 8.12
N TYR A 61 -37.75 4.18 7.66
CA TYR A 61 -37.06 5.24 6.94
C TYR A 61 -36.26 4.69 5.77
N TYR A 62 -36.30 5.37 4.65
CA TYR A 62 -35.44 5.13 3.51
C TYR A 62 -34.32 6.16 3.46
N VAL A 63 -33.10 5.70 3.27
CA VAL A 63 -31.91 6.54 3.13
C VAL A 63 -31.46 6.53 1.67
N TYR A 64 -31.30 7.70 1.10
CA TYR A 64 -30.90 7.91 -0.29
C TYR A 64 -29.61 8.71 -0.35
N ASN A 65 -28.75 8.41 -1.33
CA ASN A 65 -27.61 9.24 -1.72
C ASN A 65 -27.81 9.79 -3.14
N LEU A 66 -27.31 10.99 -3.39
CA LEU A 66 -27.22 11.55 -4.73
C LEU A 66 -26.12 10.84 -5.51
N ASP A 67 -26.51 10.18 -6.59
CA ASP A 67 -25.58 9.75 -7.63
C ASP A 67 -25.25 10.95 -8.52
N ASN A 68 -24.03 11.47 -8.38
CA ASN A 68 -23.59 12.68 -9.11
C ASN A 68 -23.53 12.43 -10.63
N ASN A 69 -23.24 11.21 -11.08
CA ASN A 69 -23.16 10.87 -12.50
C ASN A 69 -24.55 10.84 -13.15
N ALA A 70 -25.52 10.24 -12.46
CA ALA A 70 -26.89 10.15 -12.94
C ALA A 70 -27.76 11.36 -12.53
N ASN A 71 -27.25 12.25 -11.67
CA ASN A 71 -27.96 13.38 -11.06
C ASN A 71 -29.32 12.97 -10.47
N LYS A 72 -29.36 11.83 -9.81
CA LYS A 72 -30.58 11.28 -9.17
C LYS A 72 -30.26 10.65 -7.82
N TYR A 73 -31.28 10.60 -6.95
CA TYR A 73 -31.17 9.95 -5.66
C TYR A 73 -31.35 8.43 -5.80
N VAL A 74 -30.38 7.66 -5.31
CA VAL A 74 -30.39 6.20 -5.26
C VAL A 74 -30.59 5.75 -3.82
N LYS A 75 -31.47 4.79 -3.59
CA LYS A 75 -31.74 4.23 -2.26
C LYS A 75 -30.52 3.41 -1.80
N LEU A 76 -29.92 3.81 -0.67
CA LEU A 76 -28.84 3.08 -0.02
C LEU A 76 -29.38 1.94 0.85
N GLY A 77 -30.53 2.15 1.49
CA GLY A 77 -31.11 1.15 2.36
C GLY A 77 -32.31 1.64 3.14
N GLU A 78 -32.68 0.85 4.13
CA GLU A 78 -33.87 1.00 4.95
C GLU A 78 -33.54 0.81 6.43
N SER A 79 -34.18 1.63 7.28
CA SER A 79 -34.24 1.43 8.73
C SER A 79 -35.69 1.16 9.11
N LYS A 80 -36.03 -0.07 9.55
CA LYS A 80 -37.37 -0.49 9.92
C LYS A 80 -37.71 -0.13 11.36
N GLY A 81 -38.96 0.27 11.59
CA GLY A 81 -39.43 0.77 12.89
C GLY A 81 -39.29 2.29 13.03
N ASN A 82 -40.29 2.96 13.59
CA ASN A 82 -40.27 4.40 13.75
C ASN A 82 -39.24 4.89 14.77
N GLU A 83 -38.95 4.07 15.78
CA GLU A 83 -37.95 4.31 16.84
C GLU A 83 -36.51 4.05 16.37
N ASN A 84 -36.31 3.30 15.28
CA ASN A 84 -34.99 2.98 14.77
C ASN A 84 -34.43 4.10 13.89
N CYS A 85 -34.13 5.21 14.51
CA CYS A 85 -33.70 6.46 13.88
C CYS A 85 -32.19 6.52 13.62
N LYS A 86 -31.61 5.47 13.02
CA LYS A 86 -30.19 5.36 12.70
C LYS A 86 -29.95 4.53 11.44
N PHE A 87 -28.84 4.79 10.76
CA PHE A 87 -28.40 4.04 9.59
C PHE A 87 -26.89 4.10 9.44
N ASP A 88 -26.25 2.96 9.16
CA ASP A 88 -24.82 2.87 8.90
C ASP A 88 -24.57 2.65 7.41
N ILE A 89 -23.80 3.55 6.81
CA ILE A 89 -23.25 3.38 5.46
C ILE A 89 -21.87 2.77 5.64
N LYS A 90 -21.65 1.56 5.11
CA LYS A 90 -20.41 0.78 5.29
C LYS A 90 -19.76 0.47 3.96
N ASN A 91 -18.48 0.05 4.02
CA ASN A 91 -17.68 -0.34 2.85
C ASN A 91 -17.63 0.76 1.77
N ILE A 92 -17.44 1.98 2.22
CA ILE A 92 -17.33 3.16 1.37
C ILE A 92 -15.85 3.57 1.23
N PRO A 93 -15.46 4.19 0.10
CA PRO A 93 -14.12 4.74 -0.06
C PRO A 93 -13.81 5.82 0.99
N SER A 94 -12.54 5.98 1.34
CA SER A 94 -12.06 7.10 2.14
C SER A 94 -12.25 8.43 1.41
N ALA A 95 -12.22 9.54 2.15
CA ALA A 95 -12.33 10.90 1.61
C ALA A 95 -13.52 11.13 0.66
N SER A 96 -14.61 10.41 0.85
CA SER A 96 -15.79 10.48 -0.03
C SER A 96 -16.90 11.33 0.58
N VAL A 97 -17.58 12.13 -0.26
CA VAL A 97 -18.65 13.01 0.14
C VAL A 97 -20.01 12.44 -0.32
N TYR A 98 -20.97 12.45 0.57
CA TYR A 98 -22.32 11.92 0.37
C TYR A 98 -23.37 13.00 0.58
N LYS A 99 -24.31 13.14 -0.35
CA LYS A 99 -25.47 14.00 -0.25
C LYS A 99 -26.70 13.15 0.07
N ILE A 100 -27.09 13.15 1.33
CA ILE A 100 -28.07 12.21 1.90
C ILE A 100 -29.43 12.87 2.05
N LYS A 101 -30.46 12.14 1.67
CA LYS A 101 -31.87 12.40 2.04
C LYS A 101 -32.42 11.22 2.81
N VAL A 102 -33.18 11.52 3.88
CA VAL A 102 -33.91 10.51 4.64
C VAL A 102 -35.40 10.79 4.53
N LEU A 103 -36.15 9.80 4.10
CA LEU A 103 -37.61 9.84 3.95
C LEU A 103 -38.26 8.85 4.90
N ALA A 104 -39.18 9.29 5.73
CA ALA A 104 -40.05 8.39 6.47
C ALA A 104 -41.06 7.72 5.53
N TYR A 105 -41.33 6.46 5.74
CA TYR A 105 -42.37 5.74 4.99
C TYR A 105 -43.40 5.10 5.91
N ARG A 106 -44.60 4.85 5.37
CA ARG A 106 -45.68 4.09 5.98
C ARG A 106 -46.40 3.27 4.93
N SER A 107 -46.65 2.01 5.23
CA SER A 107 -47.42 1.08 4.41
C SER A 107 -48.86 1.01 4.92
N PHE A 108 -49.81 1.21 4.04
CA PHE A 108 -51.21 1.10 4.36
C PHE A 108 -52.00 0.56 3.14
N MET A 109 -52.79 -0.49 3.30
CA MET A 109 -53.60 -1.12 2.24
C MET A 109 -52.79 -1.41 0.96
N ASN A 110 -51.65 -2.06 1.07
CA ASN A 110 -50.73 -2.39 -0.03
C ASN A 110 -50.18 -1.16 -0.81
N LYS A 111 -50.29 0.03 -0.23
CA LYS A 111 -49.68 1.24 -0.76
C LYS A 111 -48.65 1.81 0.22
N GLU A 112 -47.57 2.33 -0.33
CA GLU A 112 -46.56 3.00 0.43
C GLU A 112 -46.67 4.53 0.30
N TYR A 113 -46.57 5.20 1.42
CA TYR A 113 -46.64 6.67 1.54
C TYR A 113 -45.32 7.16 2.11
N LEU A 114 -44.73 8.13 1.44
CA LEU A 114 -43.47 8.76 1.85
C LEU A 114 -43.74 10.15 2.43
N SER A 115 -42.86 10.62 3.30
CA SER A 115 -42.87 12.00 3.76
C SER A 115 -42.61 12.96 2.58
N LYS A 116 -43.39 14.06 2.53
CA LYS A 116 -43.46 14.93 1.33
C LYS A 116 -42.20 15.70 0.98
N LYS A 117 -41.35 16.02 1.95
CA LYS A 117 -40.12 16.78 1.75
C LYS A 117 -38.97 16.18 2.55
N ALA A 118 -37.81 16.03 1.92
CA ALA A 118 -36.58 15.67 2.59
C ALA A 118 -35.55 16.79 2.37
N LYS A 119 -34.94 17.24 3.45
CA LYS A 119 -33.76 18.11 3.39
C LYS A 119 -32.56 17.27 2.97
N GLU A 120 -31.69 17.85 2.15
CA GLU A 120 -30.40 17.31 1.81
C GLU A 120 -29.37 17.66 2.89
N TYR A 121 -28.53 16.68 3.22
CA TYR A 121 -27.45 16.83 4.19
C TYR A 121 -26.16 16.31 3.56
N THR A 122 -25.05 17.02 3.78
CA THR A 122 -23.73 16.60 3.33
C THR A 122 -23.02 15.87 4.46
N PHE A 123 -22.53 14.66 4.18
CA PHE A 123 -21.71 13.87 5.09
C PHE A 123 -20.48 13.35 4.36
N TYR A 124 -19.48 12.85 5.08
CA TYR A 124 -18.22 12.41 4.50
C TYR A 124 -17.59 11.28 5.30
N SER A 125 -16.81 10.41 4.61
CA SER A 125 -15.85 9.52 5.24
C SER A 125 -14.52 10.24 5.44
N ASN A 126 -13.78 9.87 6.50
CA ASN A 126 -12.48 10.50 6.77
C ASN A 126 -11.46 10.13 5.67
N PRO A 127 -10.50 11.01 5.37
CA PRO A 127 -9.33 10.65 4.61
C PRO A 127 -8.53 9.56 5.35
N SER A 128 -7.91 8.64 4.61
CA SER A 128 -6.98 7.66 5.17
C SER A 128 -5.60 8.28 5.41
N LYS A 129 -4.88 7.79 6.41
CA LYS A 129 -3.49 8.20 6.62
C LYS A 129 -2.62 7.71 5.46
N PRO A 130 -1.72 8.55 4.91
CA PRO A 130 -0.80 8.11 3.86
C PRO A 130 0.23 7.08 4.37
N VAL A 131 0.70 6.23 3.47
CA VAL A 131 1.88 5.38 3.70
C VAL A 131 3.09 6.12 3.17
N LEU A 132 3.93 6.62 4.08
CA LEU A 132 5.07 7.48 3.77
C LEU A 132 6.35 6.66 3.63
N ASN A 133 7.19 7.03 2.66
CA ASN A 133 8.58 6.66 2.54
C ASN A 133 9.46 7.93 2.50
N ALA A 134 10.62 7.92 3.16
CA ALA A 134 11.52 9.06 3.22
C ALA A 134 12.98 8.63 3.01
N PHE A 135 13.74 9.41 2.25
CA PHE A 135 15.10 9.08 1.86
C PHE A 135 15.94 10.33 1.52
N SER A 136 17.27 10.15 1.43
CA SER A 136 18.13 11.17 0.86
C SER A 136 17.96 11.19 -0.66
N GLY A 137 17.38 12.26 -1.18
CA GLY A 137 17.12 12.44 -2.62
C GLY A 137 18.30 13.02 -3.40
N GLY A 138 19.47 13.19 -2.74
CA GLY A 138 20.67 13.80 -3.29
C GLY A 138 21.43 14.60 -2.24
N LYS A 139 22.46 15.35 -2.67
CA LYS A 139 23.26 16.20 -1.80
C LYS A 139 22.41 17.25 -1.08
N GLY A 140 22.30 17.12 0.25
CA GLY A 140 21.51 18.03 1.06
C GLY A 140 20.00 17.97 0.81
N VAL A 141 19.48 16.88 0.22
CA VAL A 141 18.06 16.74 -0.16
C VAL A 141 17.40 15.64 0.64
N LEU A 142 16.28 15.97 1.28
CA LEU A 142 15.33 15.01 1.86
C LEU A 142 14.20 14.84 0.86
N SER A 143 13.97 13.64 0.38
CA SER A 143 12.85 13.28 -0.47
C SER A 143 11.84 12.42 0.28
N MET A 144 10.57 12.62 -0.02
CA MET A 144 9.43 11.93 0.57
C MET A 144 8.49 11.49 -0.55
N GLU A 145 7.97 10.28 -0.43
CA GLU A 145 6.97 9.71 -1.35
C GLU A 145 5.87 9.04 -0.55
N TRP A 146 4.64 9.04 -1.06
CA TRP A 146 3.51 8.39 -0.41
C TRP A 146 2.55 7.78 -1.41
N ASP A 147 1.69 6.88 -0.91
CA ASP A 147 0.72 6.13 -1.69
C ASP A 147 -0.35 7.03 -2.33
N ASP A 148 -0.97 6.49 -3.38
CA ASP A 148 -2.07 7.13 -4.09
C ASP A 148 -3.36 7.05 -3.28
N GLN A 149 -4.07 8.18 -3.16
CA GLN A 149 -5.36 8.30 -2.50
C GLN A 149 -6.27 9.24 -3.29
N ASP A 150 -7.53 8.84 -3.43
CA ASP A 150 -8.52 9.59 -4.19
C ASP A 150 -9.20 10.70 -3.37
N ASN A 151 -9.81 11.66 -4.07
CA ASN A 151 -10.70 12.70 -3.53
C ASN A 151 -10.06 13.63 -2.49
N LEU A 152 -8.75 13.79 -2.51
CA LEU A 152 -8.04 14.69 -1.62
C LEU A 152 -7.92 16.10 -2.20
N ALA A 153 -7.83 17.08 -1.31
CA ALA A 153 -7.50 18.47 -1.64
C ALA A 153 -5.98 18.73 -1.52
N GLY A 154 -5.25 17.90 -0.75
CA GLY A 154 -3.83 18.05 -0.58
C GLY A 154 -3.26 17.33 0.63
N TYR A 155 -2.06 17.74 1.04
CA TYR A 155 -1.27 17.14 2.10
C TYR A 155 -0.62 18.20 3.01
N ASP A 156 -0.50 17.89 4.31
CA ASP A 156 0.40 18.55 5.24
C ASP A 156 1.61 17.65 5.49
N ILE A 157 2.80 18.24 5.42
CA ILE A 157 4.07 17.54 5.62
C ILE A 157 4.80 18.18 6.79
N GLN A 158 5.33 17.38 7.69
CA GLN A 158 6.21 17.85 8.73
C GLN A 158 7.55 17.13 8.67
N TYR A 159 8.63 17.88 8.86
CA TYR A 159 9.98 17.33 8.98
C TYR A 159 10.74 18.02 10.12
N SER A 160 11.58 17.25 10.80
CA SER A 160 12.27 17.67 12.02
C SER A 160 13.59 16.91 12.21
N LYS A 161 14.53 17.51 12.94
CA LYS A 161 15.69 16.77 13.48
C LYS A 161 15.34 16.02 14.78
N ASN A 162 14.20 16.33 15.40
CA ASN A 162 13.75 15.70 16.63
C ASN A 162 12.68 14.65 16.33
N SER A 163 12.85 13.43 16.81
CA SER A 163 11.93 12.32 16.57
C SER A 163 10.53 12.53 17.16
N ASP A 164 10.42 13.39 18.16
CA ASP A 164 9.16 13.77 18.82
C ASP A 164 8.45 14.97 18.17
N PHE A 165 9.06 15.56 17.13
CA PHE A 165 8.56 16.77 16.47
C PHE A 165 8.37 17.96 17.42
N SER A 166 9.14 18.05 18.52
CA SER A 166 9.12 19.20 19.44
C SER A 166 9.45 20.51 18.74
N GLU A 167 10.30 20.46 17.72
CA GLU A 167 10.57 21.51 16.74
C GLU A 167 10.46 20.91 15.34
N TYR A 168 9.62 21.50 14.49
CA TYR A 168 9.44 20.99 13.12
C TYR A 168 9.19 22.13 12.13
N LYS A 169 9.45 21.84 10.87
CA LYS A 169 8.99 22.64 9.73
C LYS A 169 7.75 21.98 9.14
N ASN A 170 6.83 22.82 8.67
CA ASN A 170 5.57 22.37 8.08
C ASN A 170 5.43 22.93 6.67
N GLU A 171 5.11 22.04 5.73
CA GLU A 171 4.79 22.38 4.35
C GLU A 171 3.37 21.90 4.03
N GLN A 172 2.63 22.71 3.28
CA GLN A 172 1.29 22.37 2.82
C GLN A 172 1.24 22.31 1.30
N ILE A 173 0.73 21.22 0.77
CA ILE A 173 0.53 20.99 -0.66
C ILE A 173 -0.96 21.05 -0.94
N SER A 174 -1.40 22.00 -1.77
CA SER A 174 -2.82 22.18 -2.16
C SER A 174 -3.17 21.43 -3.46
N ASP A 175 -2.56 20.29 -3.66
CA ASP A 175 -2.81 19.38 -4.79
C ASP A 175 -2.91 17.94 -4.28
N GLY A 176 -4.12 17.40 -4.31
CA GLY A 176 -4.42 16.03 -3.89
C GLY A 176 -3.84 14.95 -4.82
N ALA A 177 -3.33 15.31 -6.00
CA ALA A 177 -2.67 14.37 -6.92
C ALA A 177 -1.15 14.24 -6.68
N THR A 178 -0.56 15.11 -5.85
CA THR A 178 0.87 15.06 -5.50
C THR A 178 1.18 13.79 -4.72
N ARG A 179 2.28 13.11 -5.08
CA ARG A 179 2.74 11.85 -4.45
C ARG A 179 4.15 11.92 -3.89
N ASN A 180 4.82 13.05 -4.04
CA ASN A 180 6.17 13.26 -3.55
C ASN A 180 6.41 14.71 -3.18
N PHE A 181 7.42 14.92 -2.34
CA PHE A 181 7.91 16.24 -1.97
C PHE A 181 9.39 16.15 -1.60
N SER A 182 10.15 17.20 -1.89
CA SER A 182 11.57 17.25 -1.54
C SER A 182 11.93 18.57 -0.90
N VAL A 183 12.74 18.49 0.16
CA VAL A 183 13.34 19.63 0.86
C VAL A 183 14.82 19.67 0.52
N LYS A 184 15.32 20.85 0.13
CA LYS A 184 16.71 21.08 -0.24
C LYS A 184 17.48 21.85 0.84
N ASP A 185 18.78 21.96 0.66
CA ASP A 185 19.69 22.74 1.51
C ASP A 185 19.68 22.31 2.98
N LEU A 186 19.51 21.01 3.20
CA LEU A 186 19.56 20.42 4.52
C LEU A 186 21.00 20.07 4.94
N SER A 187 21.23 20.04 6.26
CA SER A 187 22.53 19.69 6.82
C SER A 187 22.90 18.24 6.50
N VAL A 188 24.04 18.07 5.83
CA VAL A 188 24.60 16.76 5.51
C VAL A 188 25.06 16.06 6.80
N GLY A 189 24.87 14.72 6.85
CA GLY A 189 25.17 13.89 8.01
C GLY A 189 24.06 13.85 9.07
N GLU A 190 23.07 14.76 8.98
CA GLU A 190 21.97 14.82 9.93
C GLU A 190 20.85 13.84 9.57
N VAL A 191 20.15 13.36 10.60
CA VAL A 191 18.93 12.56 10.47
C VAL A 191 17.73 13.48 10.54
N TYR A 192 16.81 13.31 9.60
CA TYR A 192 15.52 14.00 9.60
C TYR A 192 14.38 12.99 9.76
N TYR A 193 13.45 13.30 10.64
CA TYR A 193 12.21 12.60 10.86
C TYR A 193 11.10 13.29 10.10
N THR A 194 10.22 12.52 9.43
CA THR A 194 9.15 13.06 8.59
C THR A 194 7.84 12.36 8.86
N ARG A 195 6.74 13.10 8.65
CA ARG A 195 5.38 12.55 8.63
C ARG A 195 4.52 13.37 7.68
N VAL A 196 3.53 12.72 7.09
CA VAL A 196 2.57 13.35 6.17
C VAL A 196 1.14 12.99 6.59
N ARG A 197 0.20 13.88 6.37
CA ARG A 197 -1.23 13.57 6.46
C ARG A 197 -1.95 14.14 5.26
N SER A 198 -2.99 13.47 4.83
CA SER A 198 -3.86 13.92 3.76
C SER A 198 -4.97 14.82 4.29
N TYR A 199 -5.56 15.66 3.43
CA TYR A 199 -6.76 16.38 3.78
C TYR A 199 -7.73 16.53 2.60
N MET A 200 -9.01 16.65 2.94
CA MET A 200 -10.10 17.01 2.04
C MET A 200 -10.80 18.27 2.51
N VAL A 201 -11.59 18.91 1.63
CA VAL A 201 -12.38 20.09 1.99
C VAL A 201 -13.85 19.80 1.74
N VAL A 202 -14.68 19.93 2.79
CA VAL A 202 -16.14 19.75 2.73
C VAL A 202 -16.81 20.96 3.35
N ASP A 203 -17.71 21.62 2.63
CA ASP A 203 -18.43 22.81 3.07
C ASP A 203 -17.49 23.87 3.68
N LYS A 204 -16.34 24.12 3.04
CA LYS A 204 -15.27 25.06 3.46
C LYS A 204 -14.54 24.67 4.75
N LYS A 205 -14.72 23.45 5.24
CA LYS A 205 -13.97 22.91 6.38
C LYS A 205 -12.92 21.93 5.90
N THR A 206 -11.71 22.06 6.40
CA THR A 206 -10.63 21.11 6.17
C THR A 206 -10.76 19.93 7.13
N ILE A 207 -10.75 18.74 6.59
CA ILE A 207 -10.84 17.48 7.31
C ILE A 207 -9.52 16.75 7.07
N TYR A 208 -8.77 16.48 8.11
CA TYR A 208 -7.47 15.82 8.05
C TYR A 208 -7.58 14.32 8.34
N SER A 209 -6.68 13.54 7.75
CA SER A 209 -6.38 12.19 8.22
C SER A 209 -5.56 12.21 9.52
N GLU A 210 -5.37 11.04 10.13
CA GLU A 210 -4.25 10.86 11.05
C GLU A 210 -2.92 11.07 10.31
N TRP A 211 -1.85 11.38 11.05
CA TRP A 211 -0.50 11.41 10.51
C TRP A 211 -0.06 10.01 10.08
N SER A 212 0.75 9.92 9.03
CA SER A 212 1.49 8.70 8.68
C SER A 212 2.35 8.22 9.85
N ASP A 213 2.83 7.01 9.78
CA ASP A 213 3.92 6.58 10.61
C ASP A 213 5.14 7.47 10.32
N THR A 214 5.97 7.71 11.35
CA THR A 214 7.17 8.53 11.20
C THR A 214 8.22 7.76 10.41
N CYS A 215 8.75 8.36 9.36
CA CYS A 215 9.92 7.89 8.63
C CYS A 215 11.13 8.74 8.97
N GLN A 216 12.32 8.17 8.83
CA GLN A 216 13.58 8.91 8.99
C GLN A 216 14.50 8.70 7.80
N ALA A 217 15.31 9.71 7.50
CA ALA A 217 16.35 9.63 6.49
C ALA A 217 17.61 10.38 6.94
N THR A 218 18.79 9.79 6.70
CA THR A 218 20.07 10.46 6.86
C THR A 218 20.39 11.23 5.57
N ILE A 219 20.78 12.50 5.67
CA ILE A 219 21.08 13.32 4.49
C ILE A 219 22.56 13.12 4.11
N TYR A 220 22.81 12.74 2.86
CA TYR A 220 24.15 12.48 2.35
C TYR A 220 24.70 13.64 1.51
N ASP A 221 26.05 13.74 1.43
CA ASP A 221 26.78 14.73 0.61
C ASP A 221 27.04 14.21 -0.80
N ARG A 222 26.01 13.72 -1.45
CA ARG A 222 26.13 13.20 -2.83
C ARG A 222 24.79 13.16 -3.55
N ASP A 223 24.87 13.21 -4.87
CA ASP A 223 23.72 12.94 -5.73
C ASP A 223 23.50 11.43 -5.78
N ILE A 224 22.32 10.98 -5.38
CA ILE A 224 21.88 9.60 -5.60
C ILE A 224 21.44 9.52 -7.07
N ASN A 225 22.36 9.09 -7.93
CA ASN A 225 22.04 8.81 -9.32
C ASN A 225 21.41 7.42 -9.44
N ILE A 226 20.16 7.29 -9.05
CA ILE A 226 19.39 6.06 -9.29
C ILE A 226 19.30 5.86 -10.81
N GLY A 227 19.85 4.75 -11.30
CA GLY A 227 19.73 4.35 -12.70
C GLY A 227 20.78 4.87 -13.68
N LYS A 228 21.83 5.57 -13.24
CA LYS A 228 22.96 5.92 -14.12
C LYS A 228 24.16 5.06 -13.82
N VAL A 229 24.38 4.06 -14.63
CA VAL A 229 25.60 3.23 -14.65
C VAL A 229 26.51 3.77 -15.77
N ASP A 230 27.76 3.98 -15.45
CA ASP A 230 28.78 4.36 -16.45
C ASP A 230 29.41 3.08 -17.02
N PRO A 231 29.10 2.71 -18.29
CA PRO A 231 29.59 1.46 -18.88
C PRO A 231 31.10 1.43 -19.09
N THR A 232 31.77 2.57 -18.99
CA THR A 232 33.24 2.68 -19.17
C THR A 232 34.03 2.32 -17.91
N LYS A 233 33.36 2.34 -16.74
CA LYS A 233 33.97 2.00 -15.46
C LYS A 233 33.83 0.52 -15.15
N PRO A 234 34.75 -0.06 -14.36
CA PRO A 234 34.59 -1.42 -13.88
C PRO A 234 33.38 -1.52 -12.95
N MET A 235 32.66 -2.65 -13.02
CA MET A 235 31.47 -2.88 -12.21
C MET A 235 31.35 -4.33 -11.74
N ILE A 236 30.71 -4.50 -10.61
CA ILE A 236 30.44 -5.77 -9.97
C ILE A 236 28.96 -5.80 -9.55
N ALA A 237 28.24 -6.86 -9.89
CA ALA A 237 26.90 -7.08 -9.38
C ALA A 237 26.97 -7.84 -8.05
N PHE A 238 26.61 -7.19 -6.96
CA PHE A 238 26.35 -7.87 -5.70
C PHE A 238 24.93 -8.47 -5.73
N SER A 239 24.84 -9.71 -5.26
CA SER A 239 23.56 -10.39 -5.19
C SER A 239 23.43 -11.19 -3.90
N PHE A 240 22.27 -11.11 -3.29
CA PHE A 240 21.98 -11.70 -1.98
C PHE A 240 20.80 -12.65 -2.09
N ASP A 241 20.97 -13.86 -1.58
CA ASP A 241 19.94 -14.90 -1.54
C ASP A 241 19.33 -15.00 -0.14
N ASP A 242 18.19 -15.65 -0.06
CA ASP A 242 17.46 -16.03 1.16
C ASP A 242 16.75 -14.93 1.94
N GLY A 243 16.97 -13.66 1.63
CA GLY A 243 16.33 -12.55 2.34
C GLY A 243 14.81 -12.47 2.20
N PRO A 244 14.20 -11.46 2.79
CA PRO A 244 14.79 -10.53 3.74
C PRO A 244 14.96 -11.15 5.14
N ALA A 245 16.05 -10.80 5.83
CA ALA A 245 16.26 -11.17 7.23
C ALA A 245 15.69 -10.09 8.15
N TYR A 246 14.59 -10.41 8.82
CA TYR A 246 13.99 -9.56 9.83
C TYR A 246 14.28 -10.15 11.21
N ASP A 247 15.01 -9.40 12.01
CA ASP A 247 15.25 -9.63 13.45
C ASP A 247 15.58 -11.07 13.89
N TYR A 248 16.05 -11.90 12.96
CA TYR A 248 16.52 -13.23 13.36
C TYR A 248 17.80 -13.06 14.21
N ASN A 249 17.67 -13.28 15.51
CA ASN A 249 18.73 -13.08 16.51
C ASN A 249 19.26 -11.66 16.67
N GLY A 250 18.46 -10.61 16.36
CA GLY A 250 18.88 -9.21 16.52
C GLY A 250 19.96 -8.76 15.52
N SER A 251 20.19 -9.53 14.45
CA SER A 251 21.31 -9.26 13.53
C SER A 251 21.04 -8.14 12.53
N ASN A 252 19.79 -7.91 12.15
CA ASN A 252 19.37 -6.92 11.14
C ASN A 252 20.27 -6.91 9.90
N SER A 253 20.72 -8.08 9.43
CA SER A 253 21.77 -8.19 8.38
C SER A 253 21.32 -7.53 7.09
N THR A 254 20.10 -7.76 6.60
CA THR A 254 19.58 -7.11 5.39
C THR A 254 19.61 -5.58 5.56
N LYS A 255 19.12 -5.06 6.69
CA LYS A 255 19.14 -3.61 6.96
C LYS A 255 20.55 -3.03 6.95
N ARG A 256 21.50 -3.69 7.62
CA ARG A 256 22.91 -3.26 7.66
C ARG A 256 23.52 -3.19 6.26
N ILE A 257 23.25 -4.19 5.42
CA ILE A 257 23.68 -4.20 4.02
C ILE A 257 23.06 -3.03 3.26
N LEU A 258 21.75 -2.79 3.40
CA LEU A 258 21.07 -1.66 2.77
C LEU A 258 21.62 -0.31 3.23
N ASP A 259 21.95 -0.15 4.50
CA ASP A 259 22.60 1.07 5.03
C ASP A 259 23.97 1.32 4.37
N VAL A 260 24.75 0.27 4.11
CA VAL A 260 26.01 0.38 3.38
C VAL A 260 25.80 0.73 1.91
N LEU A 261 24.86 0.06 1.24
CA LEU A 261 24.53 0.36 -0.16
C LEU A 261 24.06 1.80 -0.31
N GLU A 262 23.21 2.29 0.58
CA GLU A 262 22.78 3.68 0.63
C GLU A 262 23.97 4.62 0.82
N LYS A 263 24.81 4.36 1.83
CA LYS A 263 25.98 5.18 2.15
C LYS A 263 26.93 5.34 0.97
N TYR A 264 27.07 4.36 0.12
CA TYR A 264 28.01 4.37 -0.99
C TYR A 264 27.38 4.50 -2.38
N ASN A 265 26.06 4.81 -2.43
CA ASN A 265 25.29 4.87 -3.68
C ASN A 265 25.47 3.62 -4.54
N ALA A 266 25.50 2.48 -3.87
CA ALA A 266 25.62 1.16 -4.47
C ALA A 266 24.23 0.51 -4.56
N ARG A 267 24.08 -0.42 -5.47
CA ARG A 267 22.84 -1.20 -5.66
C ARG A 267 23.19 -2.67 -5.75
N ALA A 268 22.23 -3.50 -5.43
CA ALA A 268 22.36 -4.96 -5.48
C ALA A 268 21.05 -5.62 -5.94
N THR A 269 21.12 -6.91 -6.24
CA THR A 269 19.94 -7.74 -6.50
C THR A 269 19.66 -8.60 -5.28
N PHE A 270 18.42 -8.57 -4.76
CA PHE A 270 18.00 -9.38 -3.62
C PHE A 270 17.05 -10.48 -4.08
N PHE A 271 17.48 -11.74 -4.01
CA PHE A 271 16.69 -12.92 -4.35
C PHE A 271 15.95 -13.41 -3.11
N MET A 272 14.70 -13.03 -2.99
CA MET A 272 13.91 -13.21 -1.79
C MET A 272 13.19 -14.56 -1.76
N VAL A 273 13.15 -15.17 -0.58
CA VAL A 273 12.28 -16.31 -0.28
C VAL A 273 10.88 -15.78 0.05
N GLY A 274 9.87 -16.19 -0.71
CA GLY A 274 8.51 -15.66 -0.62
C GLY A 274 7.89 -15.75 0.78
N GLU A 275 8.14 -16.81 1.54
CA GLU A 275 7.67 -16.97 2.92
C GLU A 275 8.24 -15.93 3.89
N ARG A 276 9.37 -15.33 3.57
CA ARG A 276 10.01 -14.27 4.37
C ARG A 276 9.52 -12.87 4.02
N VAL A 277 8.83 -12.74 2.87
CA VAL A 277 8.24 -11.48 2.42
C VAL A 277 6.86 -11.30 3.06
N LYS A 278 6.80 -10.47 4.09
CA LYS A 278 5.62 -10.25 4.95
C LYS A 278 5.45 -8.75 5.23
N ASN A 279 4.34 -8.37 5.86
CA ASN A 279 4.13 -6.98 6.27
C ASN A 279 5.22 -6.47 7.22
N GLU A 280 5.72 -7.34 8.10
CA GLU A 280 6.79 -7.02 9.05
C GLU A 280 8.12 -6.73 8.36
N THR A 281 8.38 -7.34 7.18
CA THR A 281 9.59 -7.13 6.38
C THR A 281 9.42 -6.11 5.26
N LYS A 282 8.20 -5.59 5.05
CA LYS A 282 7.89 -4.64 3.98
C LYS A 282 8.84 -3.44 3.94
N HIS A 283 9.20 -2.91 5.10
CA HIS A 283 10.10 -1.76 5.21
C HIS A 283 11.51 -2.01 4.62
N LEU A 284 11.98 -3.27 4.59
CA LEU A 284 13.24 -3.65 3.94
C LEU A 284 13.08 -3.62 2.42
N LEU A 285 11.98 -4.17 1.89
CA LEU A 285 11.67 -4.13 0.46
C LEU A 285 11.46 -2.70 -0.05
N ASP A 286 10.76 -1.87 0.73
CA ASP A 286 10.59 -0.46 0.43
C ASP A 286 11.95 0.25 0.32
N LYS A 287 12.89 -0.09 1.22
CA LYS A 287 14.25 0.44 1.19
C LYS A 287 15.06 -0.07 -0.01
N GLU A 288 14.95 -1.36 -0.36
CA GLU A 288 15.56 -1.93 -1.57
C GLU A 288 15.09 -1.19 -2.83
N ILE A 289 13.78 -1.00 -2.97
CA ILE A 289 13.17 -0.28 -4.09
C ILE A 289 13.65 1.18 -4.13
N GLN A 290 13.67 1.83 -2.98
CA GLN A 290 14.11 3.20 -2.81
C GLN A 290 15.55 3.42 -3.26
N LEU A 291 16.44 2.47 -2.94
CA LEU A 291 17.85 2.51 -3.34
C LEU A 291 18.06 2.14 -4.82
N GLY A 292 17.01 1.74 -5.53
CA GLY A 292 17.10 1.23 -6.90
C GLY A 292 17.68 -0.17 -6.98
N CYS A 293 17.63 -0.94 -5.89
CA CYS A 293 17.99 -2.35 -5.89
C CYS A 293 16.96 -3.16 -6.70
N GLU A 294 17.41 -4.28 -7.22
CA GLU A 294 16.60 -5.20 -8.01
C GLU A 294 15.96 -6.26 -7.12
N LEU A 295 14.64 -6.43 -7.24
CA LEU A 295 13.91 -7.48 -6.56
C LEU A 295 13.97 -8.76 -7.38
N GLY A 296 14.52 -9.83 -6.79
CA GLY A 296 14.60 -11.15 -7.38
C GLY A 296 13.74 -12.17 -6.65
N ASN A 297 13.40 -13.25 -7.35
CA ASN A 297 12.63 -14.37 -6.84
C ASN A 297 13.57 -15.56 -6.54
N HIS A 298 13.49 -16.11 -5.31
CA HIS A 298 14.26 -17.27 -4.86
C HIS A 298 13.36 -18.43 -4.41
N THR A 299 12.24 -18.64 -5.11
CA THR A 299 11.16 -19.55 -4.76
C THR A 299 10.35 -19.10 -3.52
N TYR A 300 9.24 -19.78 -3.25
CA TYR A 300 8.38 -19.39 -2.13
C TYR A 300 8.89 -19.92 -0.78
N SER A 301 9.22 -21.20 -0.72
CA SER A 301 9.54 -21.87 0.55
C SER A 301 11.03 -22.21 0.73
N HIS A 302 11.81 -22.18 -0.34
CA HIS A 302 13.21 -22.65 -0.37
C HIS A 302 13.39 -24.11 0.12
N ASN A 303 12.33 -24.92 0.07
CA ASN A 303 12.36 -26.32 0.53
C ASN A 303 12.80 -27.29 -0.56
N HIS A 304 12.94 -26.82 -1.80
CA HIS A 304 13.27 -27.62 -2.97
C HIS A 304 14.46 -27.01 -3.72
N TYR A 305 15.29 -27.89 -4.29
CA TYR A 305 16.50 -27.52 -5.02
C TYR A 305 16.48 -28.15 -6.42
N GLY A 306 16.97 -27.39 -7.39
CA GLY A 306 17.14 -27.90 -8.75
C GLY A 306 15.85 -28.47 -9.34
N SER A 307 15.86 -29.77 -9.72
CA SER A 307 14.70 -30.42 -10.35
C SER A 307 13.45 -30.55 -9.49
N GLN A 308 13.56 -30.32 -8.18
CA GLN A 308 12.43 -30.36 -7.26
C GLN A 308 11.66 -29.00 -7.19
N VAL A 309 12.24 -27.92 -7.69
CA VAL A 309 11.58 -26.62 -7.77
C VAL A 309 10.43 -26.66 -8.77
N THR A 310 9.25 -26.26 -8.37
CA THR A 310 8.05 -26.30 -9.20
C THR A 310 7.69 -24.91 -9.76
N ALA A 311 7.00 -24.89 -10.89
CA ALA A 311 6.43 -23.67 -11.46
C ALA A 311 5.50 -22.93 -10.46
N SER A 312 4.74 -23.71 -9.67
CA SER A 312 3.85 -23.14 -8.64
C SER A 312 4.63 -22.39 -7.54
N ASP A 313 5.80 -22.93 -7.14
CA ASP A 313 6.62 -22.32 -6.10
C ASP A 313 7.24 -20.99 -6.58
N ILE A 314 7.66 -20.92 -7.85
CA ILE A 314 8.14 -19.70 -8.51
C ILE A 314 7.02 -18.66 -8.58
N SER A 315 5.86 -19.02 -9.15
CA SER A 315 4.74 -18.10 -9.34
C SER A 315 4.16 -17.60 -8.01
N LYS A 316 4.14 -18.47 -6.98
CA LYS A 316 3.68 -18.09 -5.63
C LYS A 316 4.61 -17.05 -5.00
N ALA A 317 5.93 -17.20 -5.17
CA ALA A 317 6.90 -16.22 -4.69
C ALA A 317 6.75 -14.88 -5.41
N SER A 318 6.65 -14.88 -6.75
CA SER A 318 6.44 -13.64 -7.52
C SER A 318 5.22 -12.87 -7.04
N LYS A 319 4.09 -13.55 -6.87
CA LYS A 319 2.84 -12.92 -6.37
C LYS A 319 2.98 -12.39 -4.95
N GLN A 320 3.70 -13.09 -4.08
CA GLN A 320 3.92 -12.64 -2.70
C GLN A 320 4.82 -11.41 -2.65
N ILE A 321 5.90 -11.39 -3.41
CA ILE A 321 6.81 -10.24 -3.53
C ILE A 321 6.03 -9.03 -4.05
N GLU A 322 5.31 -9.18 -5.16
CA GLU A 322 4.50 -8.10 -5.75
C GLU A 322 3.41 -7.61 -4.79
N LYS A 323 2.71 -8.50 -4.12
CA LYS A 323 1.66 -8.18 -3.14
C LYS A 323 2.16 -7.27 -2.01
N ILE A 324 3.36 -7.52 -1.50
CA ILE A 324 3.91 -6.81 -0.33
C ILE A 324 4.67 -5.56 -0.76
N SER A 325 5.47 -5.64 -1.84
CA SER A 325 6.33 -4.54 -2.28
C SER A 325 5.65 -3.58 -3.27
N GLY A 326 4.55 -4.00 -3.90
CA GLY A 326 3.93 -3.27 -5.02
C GLY A 326 4.69 -3.40 -6.34
N LYS A 327 5.77 -4.20 -6.41
CA LYS A 327 6.57 -4.45 -7.62
C LYS A 327 6.82 -5.94 -7.83
N ALA A 328 6.60 -6.42 -9.04
CA ALA A 328 6.96 -7.78 -9.41
C ALA A 328 8.49 -7.97 -9.41
N PRO A 329 9.01 -9.16 -9.04
CA PRO A 329 10.43 -9.45 -9.19
C PRO A 329 10.80 -9.51 -10.67
N THR A 330 12.00 -9.05 -11.00
CA THR A 330 12.47 -8.94 -12.38
C THR A 330 13.48 -10.01 -12.77
N MET A 331 13.95 -10.81 -11.83
CA MET A 331 14.95 -11.84 -12.04
C MET A 331 14.70 -13.04 -11.12
N PHE A 332 15.12 -14.22 -11.55
CA PHE A 332 15.00 -15.46 -10.77
C PHE A 332 16.37 -16.06 -10.49
N ARG A 333 16.58 -16.58 -9.29
CA ARG A 333 17.70 -17.49 -8.96
C ARG A 333 17.17 -18.77 -8.33
N CYS A 334 17.59 -19.91 -8.85
CA CYS A 334 17.17 -21.20 -8.34
C CYS A 334 17.97 -21.55 -7.07
N PRO A 335 17.33 -21.99 -5.99
CA PRO A 335 18.01 -22.59 -4.86
C PRO A 335 18.99 -23.68 -5.31
N GLY A 336 20.26 -23.57 -4.87
CA GLY A 336 21.34 -24.48 -5.29
C GLY A 336 21.82 -24.33 -6.75
N GLY A 337 21.28 -23.36 -7.51
CA GLY A 337 21.76 -22.95 -8.83
C GLY A 337 21.35 -23.82 -10.02
N SER A 338 20.85 -25.04 -9.82
CA SER A 338 20.50 -25.96 -10.92
C SER A 338 19.20 -25.60 -11.60
N ILE A 339 19.22 -25.47 -12.93
CA ILE A 339 18.05 -25.04 -13.75
C ILE A 339 17.58 -26.22 -14.62
N THR A 340 16.29 -26.57 -14.50
CA THR A 340 15.62 -27.53 -15.38
C THR A 340 14.89 -26.82 -16.53
N PRO A 341 14.52 -27.53 -17.61
CA PRO A 341 13.68 -27.01 -18.69
C PRO A 341 12.35 -26.45 -18.18
N ALA A 342 11.77 -27.07 -17.15
CA ALA A 342 10.51 -26.61 -16.54
C ALA A 342 10.66 -25.27 -15.83
N ILE A 343 11.72 -25.10 -15.03
CA ILE A 343 12.07 -23.83 -14.37
C ILE A 343 12.29 -22.73 -15.41
N ARG A 344 13.10 -23.01 -16.43
CA ARG A 344 13.39 -22.07 -17.52
C ARG A 344 12.12 -21.63 -18.25
N LYS A 345 11.22 -22.58 -18.53
CA LYS A 345 9.94 -22.30 -19.19
C LYS A 345 9.06 -21.38 -18.34
N GLU A 346 8.97 -21.63 -17.03
CA GLU A 346 8.16 -20.79 -16.13
C GLU A 346 8.77 -19.38 -15.98
N CYS A 347 10.07 -19.27 -15.79
CA CYS A 347 10.75 -17.98 -15.73
C CYS A 347 10.57 -17.17 -17.03
N LYS A 348 10.64 -17.85 -18.19
CA LYS A 348 10.37 -17.20 -19.48
C LYS A 348 8.94 -16.70 -19.59
N LYS A 349 7.97 -17.47 -19.09
CA LYS A 349 6.54 -17.10 -19.05
C LYS A 349 6.30 -15.88 -18.14
N GLU A 350 6.98 -15.82 -16.99
CA GLU A 350 6.90 -14.69 -16.05
C GLU A 350 7.80 -13.50 -16.44
N GLY A 351 8.47 -13.56 -17.60
CA GLY A 351 9.33 -12.48 -18.07
C GLY A 351 10.67 -12.37 -17.34
N MET A 352 11.08 -13.37 -16.55
CA MET A 352 12.30 -13.34 -15.74
C MET A 352 13.50 -14.00 -16.43
N PRO A 353 14.63 -13.29 -16.58
CA PRO A 353 15.93 -13.91 -16.77
C PRO A 353 16.37 -14.65 -15.50
N LEU A 354 17.39 -15.51 -15.63
CA LEU A 354 17.91 -16.31 -14.53
C LEU A 354 19.34 -15.84 -14.19
N ALA A 355 19.59 -15.61 -12.90
CA ALA A 355 20.92 -15.31 -12.42
C ALA A 355 21.61 -16.56 -11.88
N TYR A 356 22.87 -16.73 -12.24
CA TYR A 356 23.83 -17.59 -11.57
C TYR A 356 24.89 -16.69 -10.91
N TRP A 357 26.10 -17.15 -10.70
CA TRP A 357 27.20 -16.38 -10.14
C TRP A 357 28.53 -16.82 -10.74
N SER A 358 29.47 -15.90 -10.82
CA SER A 358 30.87 -16.16 -11.18
C SER A 358 31.79 -16.16 -9.96
N VAL A 359 31.31 -15.64 -8.82
CA VAL A 359 32.03 -15.64 -7.55
C VAL A 359 31.12 -16.15 -6.44
N ASP A 360 31.48 -17.30 -5.85
CA ASP A 360 30.85 -17.81 -4.63
C ASP A 360 31.70 -17.37 -3.43
N THR A 361 31.10 -16.60 -2.54
CA THR A 361 31.79 -16.15 -1.32
C THR A 361 31.90 -17.22 -0.26
N GLU A 362 31.14 -18.33 -0.40
CA GLU A 362 31.00 -19.40 0.58
C GLU A 362 30.58 -18.91 1.99
N ASP A 363 29.87 -17.79 2.06
CA ASP A 363 29.39 -17.21 3.31
C ASP A 363 28.43 -18.13 4.04
N TRP A 364 27.57 -18.83 3.28
CA TRP A 364 26.61 -19.82 3.77
C TRP A 364 27.29 -20.98 4.51
N ARG A 365 28.52 -21.33 4.13
CA ARG A 365 29.31 -22.41 4.73
C ARG A 365 30.24 -21.90 5.82
N SER A 366 30.98 -20.83 5.54
CA SER A 366 32.03 -20.35 6.43
C SER A 366 31.51 -19.55 7.61
N LYS A 367 30.45 -18.74 7.40
CA LYS A 367 29.94 -17.76 8.36
C LYS A 367 31.04 -16.89 9.00
N ASP A 368 32.05 -16.58 8.21
CA ASP A 368 33.27 -15.87 8.60
C ASP A 368 33.47 -14.63 7.71
N ALA A 369 33.31 -13.46 8.29
CA ALA A 369 33.42 -12.20 7.57
C ALA A 369 34.77 -11.98 6.89
N GLY A 370 35.87 -12.47 7.47
CA GLY A 370 37.21 -12.37 6.89
C GLY A 370 37.38 -13.26 5.64
N LYS A 371 36.76 -14.45 5.64
CA LYS A 371 36.74 -15.33 4.45
C LYS A 371 35.88 -14.76 3.33
N VAL A 372 34.67 -14.25 3.67
CA VAL A 372 33.77 -13.60 2.70
C VAL A 372 34.49 -12.41 2.05
N TYR A 373 35.04 -11.51 2.85
CA TYR A 373 35.84 -10.37 2.36
C TYR A 373 36.99 -10.82 1.45
N LYS A 374 37.78 -11.84 1.88
CA LYS A 374 38.90 -12.37 1.10
C LYS A 374 38.45 -12.97 -0.22
N ASN A 375 37.33 -13.72 -0.23
CA ASN A 375 36.82 -14.34 -1.46
C ASN A 375 36.35 -13.27 -2.45
N ILE A 376 35.67 -12.23 -2.00
CA ILE A 376 35.26 -11.10 -2.87
C ILE A 376 36.51 -10.41 -3.43
N THR A 377 37.44 -9.96 -2.57
CA THR A 377 38.62 -9.19 -3.01
C THR A 377 39.57 -9.95 -3.91
N LYS A 378 39.62 -11.28 -3.78
CA LYS A 378 40.50 -12.17 -4.55
C LYS A 378 39.91 -12.58 -5.90
N TYR A 379 38.60 -12.84 -5.95
CA TYR A 379 37.99 -13.49 -7.10
C TYR A 379 37.06 -12.58 -7.91
N ALA A 380 36.59 -11.47 -7.36
CA ALA A 380 35.77 -10.54 -8.12
C ALA A 380 36.59 -9.77 -9.16
N TYR A 381 36.00 -9.59 -10.34
CA TYR A 381 36.57 -8.88 -11.49
C TYR A 381 35.48 -8.01 -12.14
N ASP A 382 35.88 -7.15 -13.07
CA ASP A 382 34.94 -6.34 -13.83
C ASP A 382 33.94 -7.18 -14.60
N GLY A 383 32.70 -7.16 -14.18
CA GLY A 383 31.59 -7.94 -14.76
C GLY A 383 31.15 -9.16 -13.96
N SER A 384 31.73 -9.37 -12.77
CA SER A 384 31.33 -10.49 -11.87
C SER A 384 29.93 -10.32 -11.33
N ILE A 385 29.23 -11.46 -11.16
CA ILE A 385 28.06 -11.61 -10.30
C ILE A 385 28.51 -12.36 -9.04
N VAL A 386 28.39 -11.73 -7.88
CA VAL A 386 28.85 -12.26 -6.59
C VAL A 386 27.67 -12.79 -5.80
N LEU A 387 27.74 -14.08 -5.44
CA LEU A 387 26.76 -14.74 -4.56
C LEU A 387 27.10 -14.48 -3.10
N MET A 388 26.11 -13.99 -2.37
CA MET A 388 26.09 -13.81 -0.91
C MET A 388 24.70 -14.13 -0.38
N HIS A 389 24.53 -14.13 0.95
CA HIS A 389 23.24 -14.28 1.62
C HIS A 389 23.08 -13.18 2.67
N ASP A 390 22.03 -12.38 2.56
CA ASP A 390 21.78 -11.24 3.46
C ASP A 390 21.23 -11.63 4.82
N ILE A 391 21.08 -12.92 5.07
CA ILE A 391 20.63 -13.46 6.35
C ILE A 391 21.77 -13.70 7.36
N TYR A 392 23.03 -13.55 6.95
CA TYR A 392 24.16 -13.80 7.84
C TYR A 392 24.83 -12.49 8.31
N PRO A 393 25.03 -12.31 9.65
CA PRO A 393 25.76 -11.16 10.19
C PRO A 393 27.18 -11.04 9.63
N SER A 394 27.87 -12.16 9.42
CA SER A 394 29.20 -12.21 8.83
C SER A 394 29.26 -11.66 7.41
N THR A 395 28.18 -11.84 6.63
CA THR A 395 28.07 -11.25 5.29
C THR A 395 27.92 -9.72 5.40
N ALA A 396 27.08 -9.22 6.29
CA ALA A 396 26.95 -7.78 6.53
C ALA A 396 28.28 -7.16 6.98
N ASP A 397 29.01 -7.82 7.91
CA ASP A 397 30.33 -7.37 8.37
C ASP A 397 31.36 -7.31 7.23
N ALA A 398 31.30 -8.26 6.28
CA ALA A 398 32.17 -8.26 5.11
C ALA A 398 31.81 -7.15 4.11
N VAL A 399 30.50 -6.95 3.87
CA VAL A 399 29.98 -5.92 2.96
C VAL A 399 30.34 -4.52 3.47
N GLU A 400 30.25 -4.27 4.78
CA GLU A 400 30.67 -2.99 5.40
C GLU A 400 32.12 -2.63 5.12
N LYS A 401 33.00 -3.64 4.95
CA LYS A 401 34.43 -3.45 4.67
C LYS A 401 34.75 -3.39 3.18
N VAL A 402 34.13 -4.28 2.38
CA VAL A 402 34.52 -4.45 0.98
C VAL A 402 33.90 -3.38 0.06
N VAL A 403 32.70 -2.90 0.36
CA VAL A 403 32.01 -1.88 -0.47
C VAL A 403 32.87 -0.59 -0.57
N PRO A 404 33.28 0.05 0.54
CA PRO A 404 34.12 1.25 0.45
C PRO A 404 35.44 1.02 -0.30
N GLU A 405 36.03 -0.16 -0.14
CA GLU A 405 37.30 -0.49 -0.82
C GLU A 405 37.12 -0.63 -2.34
N LEU A 406 36.07 -1.33 -2.79
CA LEU A 406 35.78 -1.47 -4.22
C LEU A 406 35.42 -0.12 -4.86
N ILE A 407 34.64 0.71 -4.17
CA ILE A 407 34.33 2.06 -4.64
C ILE A 407 35.60 2.92 -4.74
N ALA A 408 36.49 2.85 -3.74
CA ALA A 408 37.78 3.56 -3.77
C ALA A 408 38.67 3.09 -4.93
N LYS A 409 38.56 1.83 -5.36
CA LYS A 409 39.25 1.27 -6.55
C LYS A 409 38.53 1.63 -7.87
N GLY A 410 37.45 2.42 -7.84
CA GLY A 410 36.73 2.89 -9.02
C GLY A 410 35.63 1.95 -9.52
N TYR A 411 35.32 0.86 -8.79
CA TYR A 411 34.24 -0.03 -9.16
C TYR A 411 32.89 0.62 -8.87
N GLN A 412 31.92 0.33 -9.72
CA GLN A 412 30.50 0.54 -9.47
C GLN A 412 29.91 -0.78 -8.96
N ILE A 413 29.15 -0.73 -7.86
CA ILE A 413 28.40 -1.86 -7.36
C ILE A 413 26.95 -1.67 -7.81
N VAL A 414 26.45 -2.59 -8.62
CA VAL A 414 25.23 -2.46 -9.41
C VAL A 414 24.34 -3.70 -9.28
N THR A 415 23.12 -3.64 -9.80
CA THR A 415 22.25 -4.81 -9.91
C THR A 415 22.72 -5.75 -11.02
N VAL A 416 22.26 -6.98 -11.02
CA VAL A 416 22.58 -7.97 -12.08
C VAL A 416 22.06 -7.47 -13.43
N SER A 417 20.84 -6.94 -13.49
CA SER A 417 20.29 -6.38 -14.72
C SER A 417 21.06 -5.19 -15.25
N GLU A 418 21.48 -4.27 -14.36
CA GLU A 418 22.31 -3.11 -14.75
C GLU A 418 23.68 -3.54 -15.28
N LEU A 419 24.32 -4.51 -14.63
CA LEU A 419 25.61 -5.05 -15.09
C LEU A 419 25.47 -5.56 -16.52
N ILE A 420 24.50 -6.41 -16.77
CA ILE A 420 24.29 -7.03 -18.10
C ILE A 420 23.99 -5.93 -19.13
N ALA A 421 23.03 -5.05 -18.86
CA ALA A 421 22.65 -4.00 -19.79
C ALA A 421 23.80 -3.05 -20.12
N ALA A 422 24.54 -2.61 -19.10
CA ALA A 422 25.67 -1.68 -19.27
C ALA A 422 26.83 -2.29 -20.08
N LYS A 423 27.12 -3.59 -19.87
CA LYS A 423 28.25 -4.26 -20.51
C LYS A 423 27.93 -4.85 -21.89
N THR A 424 26.65 -5.17 -22.16
CA THR A 424 26.26 -5.80 -23.43
C THR A 424 25.49 -4.88 -24.38
N GLY A 425 24.94 -3.77 -23.86
CA GLY A 425 24.04 -2.88 -24.59
C GLY A 425 22.59 -3.40 -24.67
N ASP A 426 22.31 -4.62 -24.15
CA ASP A 426 21.01 -5.27 -24.18
C ASP A 426 20.53 -5.61 -22.76
N ASN A 427 19.23 -5.47 -22.51
CA ASN A 427 18.63 -5.97 -21.28
C ASN A 427 18.71 -7.50 -21.17
N PRO A 428 18.83 -8.08 -19.96
CA PRO A 428 18.82 -9.52 -19.80
C PRO A 428 17.52 -10.13 -20.32
N LYS A 429 17.64 -11.23 -21.06
CA LYS A 429 16.50 -11.86 -21.76
C LYS A 429 15.84 -12.95 -20.91
N PRO A 430 14.49 -12.96 -20.80
CA PRO A 430 13.76 -13.96 -20.05
C PRO A 430 14.14 -15.39 -20.47
N GLY A 431 14.39 -16.23 -19.47
CA GLY A 431 14.78 -17.62 -19.68
C GLY A 431 16.28 -17.85 -19.93
N ASN A 432 17.09 -16.82 -20.20
CA ASN A 432 18.55 -16.95 -20.27
C ASN A 432 19.14 -16.92 -18.86
N GLN A 433 20.16 -17.74 -18.62
CA GLN A 433 20.90 -17.79 -17.36
C GLN A 433 22.26 -17.10 -17.50
N TYR A 434 22.50 -16.10 -16.68
CA TYR A 434 23.71 -15.27 -16.69
C TYR A 434 24.61 -15.67 -15.53
N VAL A 435 25.86 -16.06 -15.84
CA VAL A 435 26.92 -16.40 -14.87
C VAL A 435 27.76 -15.18 -14.55
N ASP A 436 28.05 -14.40 -15.57
CA ASP A 436 28.59 -13.04 -15.59
C ASP A 436 28.02 -12.32 -16.83
N TYR A 437 28.53 -11.13 -17.17
CA TYR A 437 28.00 -10.44 -18.34
C TYR A 437 28.38 -11.09 -19.67
N LYS A 438 29.44 -11.91 -19.74
CA LYS A 438 29.92 -12.61 -20.96
C LYS A 438 29.32 -14.00 -21.11
N THR A 439 29.11 -14.67 -19.99
CA THR A 439 28.80 -16.10 -19.97
C THR A 439 27.31 -16.31 -19.76
N ILE A 440 26.63 -16.76 -20.84
CA ILE A 440 25.23 -17.17 -20.82
C ILE A 440 25.17 -18.68 -20.86
N ASN A 441 24.66 -19.30 -19.81
CA ASN A 441 24.46 -20.75 -19.76
C ASN A 441 23.01 -21.08 -20.15
N ASN A 442 22.81 -21.51 -21.38
CA ASN A 442 21.52 -21.96 -21.90
C ASN A 442 21.36 -23.50 -21.87
N ASN A 443 22.37 -24.23 -21.37
CA ASN A 443 22.29 -25.65 -21.20
C ASN A 443 21.42 -26.01 -20.00
N THR A 444 20.55 -26.98 -20.19
CA THR A 444 19.77 -27.64 -19.15
C THR A 444 20.55 -28.87 -18.67
N HIS A 445 20.99 -28.85 -17.44
CA HIS A 445 21.52 -30.06 -16.77
C HIS A 445 20.49 -30.66 -15.85
#